data_a8e19fea7a418e182c8e592ca6d1f3bd
#
_entry.id   a8e19fea7a418e182c8e592ca6d1f3bd
#
_cell.length_a   1.000
_cell.length_b   1.000
_cell.length_c   1.000
_cell.angle_alpha   90.00
_cell.angle_beta   90.00
_cell.angle_gamma   90.00
#
_symmetry.space_group_name_H-M   'P 1'
#
loop_
_entity.id
_entity.type
_entity.pdbx_description
1 polymer ?
#
loop_
_entity_poly.entity_id
_entity_poly.type
_entity_poly.pdbx_seq_one_letter_code
_entity_poly.pdbx_strand_id
1 'polypeptide(L)'
;MLLGAPASGATATPAASARPAATSQFHGVNWADQRDNFVNGVLYPSGLGSADTNASAAAVADRVVGQMYSITGANTVRMPINEPTVSGYWTTYTGAIDKALSKGKVILAYWAYANGKPASTTAFNQMWDTVVAKYGGNANAYFEVINEPYGYSTTDLDNLYSTWLARYPGVPRGRVILDGAGLAQNVAAVGGDSRLNDTLLAVHDYSFFAGYEDETEWANHLAGYIGGYAARTIATEWGGPMGPGSKNGVQYDTIDYSVPSGSFFADYVRGVSGELHDLGMGSVLWPGLRDGDWYSLTTRSGTGAGINLALTNPSGLTRLQYAWGIGNGGGTYVRITNAATGLYVDGAGATANGSGADQWSGDGNRFEEQWTIENSGTYVRIKNRATGLYLDGQGRTSNGSALGQYAGSTSANQQWSVLTDANTVRIRNRATGLYIDGMGRTGSGSGLAQYGDTNGANQQWRITAAG
;
A
#
# COMPACT_ATOMS: atom_id res chain seq x y z
N MET A 1 29.43 16.17 69.33
CA MET A 1 29.09 14.95 68.53
C MET A 1 27.93 15.32 67.61
N LEU A 2 28.19 15.66 66.34
CA LEU A 2 27.16 15.90 65.32
C LEU A 2 27.09 14.60 64.50
N LEU A 3 25.95 13.97 64.53
CA LEU A 3 25.62 12.80 63.69
C LEU A 3 25.20 13.30 62.31
N GLY A 4 25.97 12.96 61.27
CA GLY A 4 25.63 13.22 59.88
C GLY A 4 24.56 12.24 59.40
N ALA A 5 23.51 12.76 58.73
CA ALA A 5 22.50 11.99 58.06
C ALA A 5 23.05 11.39 56.76
N PRO A 6 22.62 10.18 56.34
CA PRO A 6 23.05 9.58 55.09
C PRO A 6 22.37 10.29 53.88
N ALA A 7 23.16 10.55 52.87
CA ALA A 7 22.67 11.08 51.59
C ALA A 7 21.78 10.04 50.90
N SER A 8 20.55 10.45 50.56
CA SER A 8 19.59 9.66 49.79
C SER A 8 20.06 9.59 48.32
N GLY A 9 20.46 8.39 47.90
CA GLY A 9 20.80 8.14 46.50
C GLY A 9 19.54 8.24 45.61
N ALA A 10 19.53 9.20 44.71
CA ALA A 10 18.51 9.28 43.68
C ALA A 10 18.68 8.09 42.71
N THR A 11 17.73 7.17 42.72
CA THR A 11 17.61 6.10 41.72
C THR A 11 17.24 6.76 40.36
N ALA A 12 18.15 6.69 39.41
CA ALA A 12 17.87 7.12 38.03
C ALA A 12 16.70 6.28 37.48
N THR A 13 15.60 6.94 37.12
CA THR A 13 14.49 6.34 36.40
C THR A 13 15.04 5.85 35.07
N PRO A 14 14.78 4.57 34.65
CA PRO A 14 15.16 4.11 33.33
C PRO A 14 14.50 5.02 32.30
N ALA A 15 15.28 5.52 31.32
CA ALA A 15 14.74 6.25 30.20
C ALA A 15 13.67 5.38 29.53
N ALA A 16 12.45 5.90 29.39
CA ALA A 16 11.38 5.23 28.66
C ALA A 16 11.90 4.91 27.27
N SER A 17 11.88 3.63 26.87
CA SER A 17 12.24 3.21 25.52
C SER A 17 11.35 4.01 24.54
N ALA A 18 11.99 4.74 23.61
CA ALA A 18 11.25 5.48 22.62
C ALA A 18 10.42 4.48 21.80
N ARG A 19 9.11 4.64 21.84
CA ARG A 19 8.18 3.86 21.03
C ARG A 19 8.63 3.90 19.57
N PRO A 20 8.66 2.76 18.81
CA PRO A 20 8.97 2.80 17.39
C PRO A 20 8.11 3.85 16.70
N ALA A 21 8.69 4.61 15.80
CA ALA A 21 7.92 5.55 14.99
C ALA A 21 6.85 4.78 14.23
N ALA A 22 5.65 5.36 14.09
CA ALA A 22 4.55 4.73 13.37
C ALA A 22 5.02 4.27 11.99
N THR A 23 4.73 3.03 11.60
CA THR A 23 5.21 2.45 10.34
C THR A 23 4.59 3.14 9.12
N SER A 24 3.44 3.80 9.26
CA SER A 24 2.78 4.61 8.23
C SER A 24 3.68 5.67 7.55
N GLN A 25 4.82 6.01 8.16
CA GLN A 25 5.80 6.90 7.54
C GLN A 25 6.58 6.27 6.36
N PHE A 26 6.47 4.96 6.14
CA PHE A 26 7.18 4.27 5.07
C PHE A 26 6.29 4.14 3.83
N HIS A 27 6.48 5.06 2.89
CA HIS A 27 5.92 5.00 1.55
C HIS A 27 7.05 4.54 0.63
N GLY A 28 7.13 3.25 0.34
CA GLY A 28 8.32 2.66 -0.24
C GLY A 28 8.13 1.96 -1.58
N VAL A 29 9.23 1.87 -2.32
CA VAL A 29 9.35 1.08 -3.54
C VAL A 29 10.67 0.31 -3.52
N ASN A 30 10.68 -0.92 -4.03
CA ASN A 30 11.89 -1.71 -4.20
C ASN A 30 12.63 -1.30 -5.48
N TRP A 31 13.94 -1.12 -5.39
CA TRP A 31 14.83 -1.00 -6.53
C TRP A 31 15.70 -2.24 -6.61
N ALA A 32 15.36 -3.15 -7.51
CA ALA A 32 15.81 -4.54 -7.49
C ALA A 32 16.80 -4.87 -8.60
N ASP A 33 17.58 -5.92 -8.37
CA ASP A 33 18.40 -6.60 -9.39
C ASP A 33 17.48 -7.37 -10.36
N GLN A 34 17.78 -7.33 -11.64
CA GLN A 34 17.02 -8.02 -12.68
C GLN A 34 16.90 -9.55 -12.43
N ARG A 35 17.88 -10.15 -11.77
CA ARG A 35 17.92 -11.60 -11.50
C ARG A 35 17.06 -12.04 -10.32
N ASP A 36 16.41 -11.09 -9.61
CA ASP A 36 15.60 -11.34 -8.41
C ASP A 36 16.43 -11.60 -7.15
N ASN A 37 15.76 -12.04 -6.06
CA ASN A 37 16.43 -12.39 -4.83
C ASN A 37 17.18 -13.75 -4.95
N PHE A 38 17.94 -14.15 -3.92
CA PHE A 38 18.73 -15.40 -3.88
C PHE A 38 19.84 -15.51 -4.93
N VAL A 39 20.38 -14.37 -5.37
CA VAL A 39 21.51 -14.33 -6.31
C VAL A 39 22.83 -14.50 -5.58
N ASN A 40 23.65 -15.43 -6.06
CA ASN A 40 24.96 -15.75 -5.48
C ASN A 40 26.11 -14.86 -5.97
N GLY A 41 25.84 -13.68 -6.51
CA GLY A 41 26.85 -12.79 -7.07
C GLY A 41 26.66 -11.34 -6.65
N VAL A 42 27.46 -10.46 -7.19
CA VAL A 42 27.30 -9.03 -7.01
C VAL A 42 25.92 -8.59 -7.50
N LEU A 43 25.19 -7.84 -6.69
CA LEU A 43 23.88 -7.30 -7.03
C LEU A 43 24.01 -5.97 -7.77
N TYR A 44 23.25 -5.85 -8.85
CA TYR A 44 23.17 -4.63 -9.67
C TYR A 44 21.69 -4.23 -9.80
N PRO A 45 21.14 -3.39 -8.91
CA PRO A 45 19.83 -2.82 -9.12
C PRO A 45 19.68 -2.22 -10.51
N SER A 46 18.52 -2.39 -11.12
CA SER A 46 18.25 -2.07 -12.53
C SER A 46 18.75 -0.70 -12.95
N GLY A 47 19.61 -0.67 -13.96
CA GLY A 47 20.31 0.53 -14.43
C GLY A 47 21.75 0.66 -13.94
N LEU A 48 22.16 -0.09 -12.91
CA LEU A 48 23.56 -0.23 -12.48
C LEU A 48 24.24 -1.42 -13.17
N GLY A 49 25.57 -1.40 -13.21
CA GLY A 49 26.37 -2.48 -13.79
C GLY A 49 27.82 -2.49 -13.29
N SER A 50 28.56 -3.55 -13.67
CA SER A 50 29.94 -3.75 -13.23
C SER A 50 30.93 -2.68 -13.72
N ALA A 51 30.59 -1.93 -14.75
CA ALA A 51 31.42 -0.85 -15.30
C ALA A 51 31.21 0.49 -14.60
N ASP A 52 30.26 0.58 -13.66
CA ASP A 52 29.99 1.83 -12.95
C ASP A 52 31.15 2.21 -12.02
N THR A 53 31.26 3.50 -11.80
CA THR A 53 32.06 4.12 -10.75
C THR A 53 31.12 4.63 -9.64
N ASN A 54 31.67 5.04 -8.51
CA ASN A 54 30.87 5.69 -7.46
C ASN A 54 30.05 6.87 -8.01
N ALA A 55 30.68 7.72 -8.83
CA ALA A 55 30.03 8.90 -9.41
C ALA A 55 28.91 8.52 -10.41
N SER A 56 29.13 7.54 -11.28
CA SER A 56 28.09 7.11 -12.22
C SER A 56 26.95 6.38 -11.52
N ALA A 57 27.24 5.56 -10.51
CA ALA A 57 26.21 4.92 -9.68
C ALA A 57 25.36 5.95 -8.92
N ALA A 58 25.99 7.03 -8.40
CA ALA A 58 25.26 8.14 -7.81
C ALA A 58 24.35 8.85 -8.83
N ALA A 59 24.83 9.06 -10.08
CA ALA A 59 24.03 9.68 -11.13
C ALA A 59 22.83 8.79 -11.54
N VAL A 60 23.02 7.47 -11.63
CA VAL A 60 21.92 6.52 -11.85
C VAL A 60 20.89 6.60 -10.73
N ALA A 61 21.32 6.54 -9.46
CA ALA A 61 20.44 6.65 -8.31
C ALA A 61 19.69 7.99 -8.25
N ASP A 62 20.35 9.10 -8.64
CA ASP A 62 19.71 10.40 -8.73
C ASP A 62 18.51 10.38 -9.68
N ARG A 63 18.67 9.73 -10.83
CA ARG A 63 17.61 9.58 -11.84
C ARG A 63 16.54 8.58 -11.39
N VAL A 64 16.93 7.38 -11.00
CA VAL A 64 15.99 6.29 -10.67
C VAL A 64 15.17 6.64 -9.43
N VAL A 65 15.82 6.89 -8.29
CA VAL A 65 15.11 7.17 -7.03
C VAL A 65 14.36 8.49 -7.10
N GLY A 66 14.95 9.52 -7.72
CA GLY A 66 14.29 10.81 -7.90
C GLY A 66 13.00 10.71 -8.70
N GLN A 67 13.02 9.97 -9.82
CA GLN A 67 11.84 9.78 -10.65
C GLN A 67 10.82 8.84 -9.99
N MET A 68 11.24 7.73 -9.34
CA MET A 68 10.34 6.89 -8.57
C MET A 68 9.57 7.73 -7.53
N TYR A 69 10.25 8.57 -6.77
CA TYR A 69 9.60 9.44 -5.77
C TYR A 69 8.68 10.47 -6.40
N SER A 70 9.09 11.06 -7.52
CA SER A 70 8.26 12.03 -8.25
C SER A 70 6.98 11.39 -8.84
N ILE A 71 7.08 10.15 -9.34
CA ILE A 71 5.96 9.43 -9.94
C ILE A 71 5.00 8.93 -8.87
N THR A 72 5.54 8.39 -7.76
CA THR A 72 4.74 7.61 -6.80
C THR A 72 4.32 8.39 -5.56
N GLY A 73 5.05 9.45 -5.18
CA GLY A 73 4.94 10.07 -3.86
C GLY A 73 5.70 9.29 -2.77
N ALA A 74 6.54 8.32 -3.14
CA ALA A 74 7.37 7.58 -2.20
C ALA A 74 8.40 8.48 -1.51
N ASN A 75 8.83 8.03 -0.33
CA ASN A 75 9.89 8.65 0.47
C ASN A 75 10.93 7.63 0.94
N THR A 76 10.77 6.38 0.54
CA THR A 76 11.59 5.23 0.96
C THR A 76 11.94 4.37 -0.25
N VAL A 77 13.19 3.99 -0.37
CA VAL A 77 13.62 2.97 -1.33
C VAL A 77 14.25 1.79 -0.60
N ARG A 78 13.86 0.57 -0.97
CA ARG A 78 14.51 -0.66 -0.47
C ARG A 78 15.50 -1.14 -1.53
N MET A 79 16.73 -1.37 -1.08
CA MET A 79 17.87 -1.72 -1.92
C MET A 79 18.54 -3.00 -1.39
N PRO A 80 18.81 -3.99 -2.25
CA PRO A 80 19.40 -5.24 -1.80
C PRO A 80 20.92 -5.10 -1.55
N ILE A 81 21.41 -5.86 -0.57
CA ILE A 81 22.84 -6.06 -0.31
C ILE A 81 23.13 -7.54 -0.10
N ASN A 82 24.35 -7.96 -0.39
CA ASN A 82 24.87 -9.29 -0.03
C ASN A 82 26.39 -9.24 0.11
N GLU A 83 26.99 -10.34 0.56
CA GLU A 83 28.42 -10.42 0.81
C GLU A 83 29.27 -10.11 -0.44
N PRO A 84 28.98 -10.67 -1.66
CA PRO A 84 29.71 -10.32 -2.87
C PRO A 84 29.61 -8.84 -3.24
N THR A 85 28.46 -8.20 -3.05
CA THR A 85 28.26 -6.78 -3.34
C THR A 85 29.11 -5.91 -2.42
N VAL A 86 29.09 -6.22 -1.11
CA VAL A 86 29.83 -5.43 -0.13
C VAL A 86 31.34 -5.70 -0.19
N SER A 87 31.79 -6.90 -0.57
CA SER A 87 33.23 -7.19 -0.73
C SER A 87 33.81 -6.73 -2.05
N GLY A 88 33.07 -6.78 -3.16
CA GLY A 88 33.60 -6.57 -4.52
C GLY A 88 33.11 -5.30 -5.24
N TYR A 89 32.00 -4.71 -4.83
CA TYR A 89 31.36 -3.57 -5.52
C TYR A 89 31.01 -2.41 -4.59
N TRP A 90 31.37 -2.48 -3.31
CA TRP A 90 30.92 -1.57 -2.27
C TRP A 90 31.25 -0.10 -2.55
N THR A 91 32.52 0.17 -2.95
CA THR A 91 32.95 1.55 -3.25
C THR A 91 32.07 2.20 -4.32
N THR A 92 31.68 1.46 -5.33
CA THR A 92 30.75 1.91 -6.38
C THR A 92 29.33 2.02 -5.84
N TYR A 93 28.85 0.98 -5.16
CA TYR A 93 27.45 0.89 -4.71
C TYR A 93 27.11 1.95 -3.66
N THR A 94 28.07 2.36 -2.83
CA THR A 94 27.87 3.47 -1.88
C THR A 94 27.52 4.78 -2.55
N GLY A 95 27.95 5.04 -3.79
CA GLY A 95 27.52 6.19 -4.56
C GLY A 95 26.01 6.21 -4.77
N ALA A 96 25.43 5.06 -5.11
CA ALA A 96 23.97 4.93 -5.27
C ALA A 96 23.25 5.05 -3.92
N ILE A 97 23.74 4.37 -2.88
CA ILE A 97 23.11 4.40 -1.54
C ILE A 97 23.17 5.83 -0.94
N ASP A 98 24.31 6.49 -1.00
CA ASP A 98 24.50 7.85 -0.48
C ASP A 98 23.56 8.84 -1.20
N LYS A 99 23.39 8.69 -2.52
CA LYS A 99 22.45 9.49 -3.30
C LYS A 99 21.01 9.20 -2.92
N ALA A 100 20.62 7.95 -2.75
CA ALA A 100 19.29 7.59 -2.30
C ALA A 100 18.98 8.14 -0.90
N LEU A 101 19.93 8.05 0.05
CA LEU A 101 19.83 8.63 1.39
C LEU A 101 19.67 10.16 1.38
N SER A 102 20.20 10.83 0.38
CA SER A 102 20.01 12.29 0.22
C SER A 102 18.58 12.65 -0.21
N LYS A 103 17.79 11.69 -0.69
CA LYS A 103 16.41 11.89 -1.17
C LYS A 103 15.36 11.43 -0.16
N GLY A 104 15.68 10.44 0.67
CA GLY A 104 14.71 9.88 1.62
C GLY A 104 15.29 8.74 2.44
N LYS A 105 14.41 7.88 2.95
CA LYS A 105 14.80 6.70 3.69
C LYS A 105 15.31 5.60 2.75
N VAL A 106 16.31 4.85 3.22
CA VAL A 106 16.82 3.67 2.52
C VAL A 106 16.75 2.47 3.44
N ILE A 107 16.10 1.40 3.00
CA ILE A 107 16.14 0.08 3.64
C ILE A 107 17.19 -0.73 2.91
N LEU A 108 18.27 -1.10 3.62
CA LEU A 108 19.29 -2.02 3.12
C LEU A 108 18.91 -3.43 3.54
N ALA A 109 18.45 -4.24 2.56
CA ALA A 109 17.94 -5.58 2.78
C ALA A 109 18.99 -6.63 2.39
N TYR A 110 19.39 -7.48 3.32
CA TYR A 110 20.31 -8.56 3.02
C TYR A 110 19.62 -9.69 2.27
N TRP A 111 20.01 -9.91 1.02
CA TRP A 111 19.56 -11.02 0.19
C TRP A 111 20.49 -12.23 0.35
N ALA A 112 19.97 -13.26 1.00
CA ALA A 112 20.70 -14.50 1.26
C ALA A 112 20.82 -15.36 -0.01
N TYR A 113 21.58 -16.44 0.11
CA TYR A 113 21.65 -17.47 -0.93
C TYR A 113 20.35 -18.27 -1.05
N ALA A 114 20.27 -19.10 -2.11
CA ALA A 114 19.07 -19.87 -2.48
C ALA A 114 18.50 -20.82 -1.41
N ASN A 115 19.20 -21.02 -0.30
CA ASN A 115 18.71 -21.76 0.87
C ASN A 115 18.08 -20.87 1.97
N GLY A 116 17.93 -19.56 1.71
CA GLY A 116 17.42 -18.60 2.66
C GLY A 116 18.33 -18.36 3.87
N LYS A 117 19.64 -18.65 3.72
CA LYS A 117 20.68 -18.48 4.75
C LYS A 117 21.96 -17.93 4.15
N PRO A 118 22.79 -17.20 4.91
CA PRO A 118 24.15 -16.88 4.48
C PRO A 118 24.96 -18.14 4.29
N ALA A 119 25.81 -18.18 3.26
CA ALA A 119 26.72 -19.29 3.03
C ALA A 119 27.78 -19.39 4.13
N SER A 120 28.12 -18.27 4.78
CA SER A 120 29.09 -18.17 5.85
C SER A 120 28.67 -17.11 6.86
N THR A 121 28.52 -17.50 8.11
CA THR A 121 28.27 -16.55 9.22
C THR A 121 29.39 -15.51 9.35
N THR A 122 30.63 -15.90 9.08
CA THR A 122 31.76 -14.97 9.12
C THR A 122 31.64 -13.91 8.03
N ALA A 123 31.35 -14.29 6.80
CA ALA A 123 31.17 -13.36 5.68
C ALA A 123 29.94 -12.46 5.89
N PHE A 124 28.85 -13.01 6.38
CA PHE A 124 27.64 -12.25 6.77
C PHE A 124 27.96 -11.17 7.82
N ASN A 125 28.69 -11.55 8.88
CA ASN A 125 29.10 -10.61 9.89
C ASN A 125 30.02 -9.52 9.37
N GLN A 126 31.03 -9.88 8.53
CA GLN A 126 31.94 -8.91 7.91
C GLN A 126 31.21 -7.93 6.97
N MET A 127 30.22 -8.41 6.23
CA MET A 127 29.35 -7.58 5.41
C MET A 127 28.61 -6.57 6.27
N TRP A 128 27.93 -7.03 7.33
CA TRP A 128 27.19 -6.13 8.21
C TRP A 128 28.09 -5.19 9.00
N ASP A 129 29.30 -5.63 9.41
CA ASP A 129 30.31 -4.74 10.02
C ASP A 129 30.62 -3.55 9.11
N THR A 130 30.81 -3.82 7.80
CA THR A 130 31.11 -2.79 6.80
C THR A 130 29.91 -1.87 6.58
N VAL A 131 28.70 -2.42 6.46
CA VAL A 131 27.47 -1.65 6.21
C VAL A 131 27.13 -0.77 7.43
N VAL A 132 27.16 -1.34 8.62
CA VAL A 132 26.83 -0.62 9.85
C VAL A 132 27.90 0.42 10.21
N ALA A 133 29.19 0.14 9.98
CA ALA A 133 30.25 1.13 10.18
C ALA A 133 30.02 2.39 9.33
N LYS A 134 29.51 2.24 8.09
CA LYS A 134 29.23 3.39 7.21
C LYS A 134 27.89 4.06 7.51
N TYR A 135 26.82 3.30 7.72
CA TYR A 135 25.44 3.82 7.74
C TYR A 135 24.76 3.75 9.10
N GLY A 136 25.36 3.11 10.11
CA GLY A 136 24.76 2.95 11.44
C GLY A 136 24.39 4.25 12.13
N GLY A 137 25.13 5.34 11.85
CA GLY A 137 24.84 6.68 12.36
C GLY A 137 23.84 7.49 11.55
N ASN A 138 23.44 7.04 10.34
CA ASN A 138 22.53 7.80 9.47
C ASN A 138 21.07 7.52 9.86
N ALA A 139 20.32 8.54 10.23
CA ALA A 139 18.93 8.42 10.70
C ALA A 139 17.95 7.92 9.61
N ASN A 140 18.29 8.05 8.34
CA ASN A 140 17.48 7.60 7.21
C ASN A 140 17.86 6.19 6.70
N ALA A 141 18.91 5.56 7.27
CA ALA A 141 19.31 4.20 6.93
C ALA A 141 18.64 3.19 7.87
N TYR A 142 17.94 2.23 7.29
CA TYR A 142 17.27 1.10 7.95
C TYR A 142 17.93 -0.20 7.51
N PHE A 143 17.97 -1.18 8.39
CA PHE A 143 18.70 -2.42 8.21
C PHE A 143 17.73 -3.61 8.31
N GLU A 144 17.44 -4.23 7.19
CA GLU A 144 16.65 -5.47 7.13
C GLU A 144 17.63 -6.64 7.17
N VAL A 145 17.65 -7.30 8.34
CA VAL A 145 18.75 -8.20 8.73
C VAL A 145 18.90 -9.38 7.80
N ILE A 146 17.78 -9.95 7.34
CA ILE A 146 17.77 -11.00 6.33
C ILE A 146 16.41 -11.04 5.64
N ASN A 147 16.38 -10.96 4.33
CA ASN A 147 15.22 -11.10 3.47
C ASN A 147 14.79 -12.57 3.39
N GLU A 148 13.51 -12.84 3.63
CA GLU A 148 12.87 -14.15 3.44
C GLU A 148 13.66 -15.33 4.04
N PRO A 149 13.82 -15.40 5.34
CA PRO A 149 14.69 -16.36 6.03
C PRO A 149 14.10 -17.77 6.12
N TYR A 150 13.55 -18.30 5.02
CA TYR A 150 12.82 -19.58 5.01
C TYR A 150 13.66 -20.80 5.39
N GLY A 151 15.00 -20.67 5.36
CA GLY A 151 15.91 -21.73 5.75
C GLY A 151 16.04 -21.93 7.25
N TYR A 152 15.47 -21.05 8.09
CA TYR A 152 15.60 -21.10 9.55
C TYR A 152 14.37 -21.69 10.22
N SER A 153 14.59 -22.41 11.36
CA SER A 153 13.52 -22.54 12.34
C SER A 153 13.28 -21.18 13.03
N THR A 154 12.09 -20.96 13.61
CA THR A 154 11.80 -19.70 14.33
C THR A 154 12.84 -19.45 15.43
N THR A 155 13.18 -20.46 16.22
CA THR A 155 14.17 -20.32 17.30
C THR A 155 15.56 -19.93 16.79
N ASP A 156 16.02 -20.52 15.69
CA ASP A 156 17.33 -20.18 15.11
C ASP A 156 17.31 -18.79 14.51
N LEU A 157 16.19 -18.38 13.92
CA LEU A 157 16.00 -17.04 13.37
C LEU A 157 16.02 -15.98 14.47
N ASP A 158 15.30 -16.19 15.57
CA ASP A 158 15.28 -15.30 16.73
C ASP A 158 16.68 -15.18 17.36
N ASN A 159 17.44 -16.26 17.37
CA ASN A 159 18.84 -16.27 17.82
C ASN A 159 19.74 -15.47 16.87
N LEU A 160 19.57 -15.61 15.55
CA LEU A 160 20.27 -14.79 14.55
C LEU A 160 20.00 -13.29 14.79
N TYR A 161 18.74 -12.91 14.93
CA TYR A 161 18.32 -11.53 15.16
C TYR A 161 18.85 -10.97 16.49
N SER A 162 18.71 -11.72 17.55
CA SER A 162 19.25 -11.34 18.87
C SER A 162 20.76 -11.16 18.85
N THR A 163 21.48 -12.04 18.14
CA THR A 163 22.94 -11.95 17.96
C THR A 163 23.32 -10.71 17.15
N TRP A 164 22.58 -10.40 16.09
CA TRP A 164 22.80 -9.20 15.29
C TRP A 164 22.60 -7.93 16.11
N LEU A 165 21.51 -7.85 16.88
CA LEU A 165 21.22 -6.72 17.76
C LEU A 165 22.30 -6.53 18.84
N ALA A 166 22.80 -7.63 19.41
CA ALA A 166 23.88 -7.59 20.39
C ALA A 166 25.22 -7.14 19.78
N ARG A 167 25.47 -7.48 18.49
CA ARG A 167 26.66 -7.06 17.76
C ARG A 167 26.67 -5.57 17.43
N TYR A 168 25.52 -4.97 17.19
CA TYR A 168 25.41 -3.57 16.76
C TYR A 168 24.57 -2.73 17.73
N PRO A 169 24.95 -2.62 19.02
CA PRO A 169 24.15 -1.94 20.05
C PRO A 169 24.02 -0.42 19.80
N GLY A 170 24.87 0.14 18.95
CA GLY A 170 24.81 1.56 18.55
C GLY A 170 23.77 1.87 17.48
N VAL A 171 23.15 0.85 16.85
CA VAL A 171 22.05 1.03 15.91
C VAL A 171 20.75 1.07 16.70
N PRO A 172 19.97 2.17 16.64
CA PRO A 172 18.65 2.21 17.30
C PRO A 172 17.75 1.09 16.79
N ARG A 173 17.13 0.35 17.71
CA ARG A 173 16.25 -0.79 17.36
C ARG A 173 15.12 -0.43 16.41
N GLY A 174 14.53 0.77 16.49
CA GLY A 174 13.54 1.28 15.59
C GLY A 174 14.03 1.53 14.15
N ARG A 175 15.31 1.25 13.85
CA ARG A 175 15.87 1.25 12.48
C ARG A 175 16.30 -0.15 12.03
N VAL A 176 16.04 -1.17 12.82
CA VAL A 176 16.30 -2.58 12.47
C VAL A 176 14.97 -3.24 12.12
N ILE A 177 14.93 -3.88 10.96
CA ILE A 177 13.76 -4.56 10.42
C ILE A 177 14.04 -6.07 10.43
N LEU A 178 13.12 -6.83 11.00
CA LEU A 178 13.22 -8.27 11.16
C LEU A 178 12.08 -8.96 10.40
N ASP A 179 12.42 -9.74 9.42
CA ASP A 179 11.45 -10.51 8.64
C ASP A 179 10.78 -11.57 9.50
N GLY A 180 9.48 -11.77 9.29
CA GLY A 180 8.75 -12.90 9.84
C GLY A 180 9.36 -14.23 9.43
N ALA A 181 9.14 -15.29 10.20
CA ALA A 181 9.65 -16.62 9.88
C ALA A 181 9.08 -17.14 8.54
N GLY A 182 9.81 -18.03 7.89
CA GLY A 182 9.51 -18.52 6.55
C GLY A 182 9.91 -17.49 5.49
N LEU A 183 9.05 -17.28 4.50
CA LEU A 183 9.22 -16.24 3.47
C LEU A 183 8.67 -14.89 3.96
N ALA A 184 9.12 -14.43 5.15
CA ALA A 184 8.60 -13.24 5.84
C ALA A 184 7.08 -13.28 6.13
N GLN A 185 6.50 -14.48 6.29
CA GLN A 185 5.05 -14.68 6.39
C GLN A 185 4.54 -14.86 7.82
N ASN A 186 5.37 -15.26 8.77
CA ASN A 186 4.96 -15.45 10.16
C ASN A 186 5.59 -14.38 11.05
N VAL A 187 5.00 -13.19 11.03
CA VAL A 187 5.45 -12.04 11.83
C VAL A 187 5.25 -12.29 13.32
N ALA A 188 4.15 -12.92 13.70
CA ALA A 188 3.81 -13.17 15.09
C ALA A 188 4.84 -14.06 15.80
N ALA A 189 5.44 -15.02 15.09
CA ALA A 189 6.47 -15.89 15.64
C ALA A 189 7.71 -15.10 16.08
N VAL A 190 8.20 -14.19 15.25
CA VAL A 190 9.35 -13.31 15.53
C VAL A 190 8.97 -12.20 16.51
N GLY A 191 7.80 -11.60 16.31
CA GLY A 191 7.29 -10.51 17.14
C GLY A 191 7.06 -10.88 18.58
N GLY A 192 6.83 -12.17 18.89
CA GLY A 192 6.61 -12.71 20.21
C GLY A 192 7.88 -12.87 21.08
N ASP A 193 9.07 -12.85 20.48
CA ASP A 193 10.32 -12.92 21.24
C ASP A 193 10.66 -11.57 21.89
N SER A 194 10.66 -11.53 23.21
CA SER A 194 10.92 -10.31 23.99
C SER A 194 12.32 -9.74 23.77
N ARG A 195 13.29 -10.54 23.34
CA ARG A 195 14.66 -10.10 23.00
C ARG A 195 14.66 -9.16 21.79
N LEU A 196 13.61 -9.24 20.95
CA LEU A 196 13.44 -8.50 19.69
C LEU A 196 12.47 -7.32 19.80
N ASN A 197 12.09 -6.94 21.02
CA ASN A 197 11.24 -5.78 21.27
C ASN A 197 11.88 -4.49 20.75
N ASP A 198 11.02 -3.51 20.42
CA ASP A 198 11.38 -2.18 19.91
C ASP A 198 12.03 -2.18 18.49
N THR A 199 12.15 -3.33 17.83
CA THR A 199 12.50 -3.40 16.41
C THR A 199 11.27 -3.22 15.52
N LEU A 200 11.48 -2.91 14.26
CA LEU A 200 10.46 -3.05 13.22
C LEU A 200 10.40 -4.52 12.77
N LEU A 201 9.26 -4.93 12.24
CA LEU A 201 9.05 -6.25 11.66
C LEU A 201 8.75 -6.09 10.16
N ALA A 202 9.02 -7.11 9.38
CA ALA A 202 8.67 -7.17 7.96
C ALA A 202 7.70 -8.31 7.67
N VAL A 203 6.76 -8.04 6.75
CA VAL A 203 5.89 -9.04 6.14
C VAL A 203 6.03 -8.98 4.63
N HIS A 204 6.07 -10.15 3.99
CA HIS A 204 5.91 -10.30 2.56
C HIS A 204 4.61 -11.04 2.27
N ASP A 205 3.84 -10.53 1.33
CA ASP A 205 2.62 -11.18 0.86
C ASP A 205 2.55 -11.15 -0.66
N TYR A 206 2.28 -12.31 -1.26
CA TYR A 206 2.15 -12.48 -2.69
C TYR A 206 1.05 -13.49 -3.03
N SER A 207 0.44 -13.29 -4.19
CA SER A 207 -0.61 -14.18 -4.71
C SER A 207 -0.11 -15.56 -5.17
N PHE A 208 1.18 -15.90 -4.96
CA PHE A 208 1.76 -17.14 -5.48
C PHE A 208 1.36 -18.40 -4.71
N PHE A 209 1.07 -18.26 -3.42
CA PHE A 209 0.96 -19.37 -2.48
C PHE A 209 -0.48 -19.63 -2.01
N ALA A 210 -1.43 -18.84 -2.47
CA ALA A 210 -2.83 -18.99 -2.13
C ALA A 210 -3.73 -18.78 -3.36
N GLY A 211 -4.96 -19.25 -3.28
CA GLY A 211 -5.95 -19.19 -4.36
C GLY A 211 -7.26 -18.62 -3.84
N TYR A 212 -7.20 -17.46 -3.17
CA TYR A 212 -8.38 -16.77 -2.69
C TYR A 212 -9.16 -16.14 -3.82
N GLU A 213 -10.46 -15.95 -3.62
CA GLU A 213 -11.40 -15.60 -4.68
C GLU A 213 -11.88 -14.13 -4.57
N ASP A 214 -11.67 -13.46 -3.42
CA ASP A 214 -12.12 -12.08 -3.22
C ASP A 214 -11.13 -11.22 -2.41
N GLU A 215 -11.40 -9.90 -2.42
CA GLU A 215 -10.58 -8.89 -1.73
C GLU A 215 -10.52 -9.13 -0.21
N THR A 216 -11.61 -9.61 0.40
CA THR A 216 -11.70 -9.82 1.85
C THR A 216 -10.84 -11.01 2.29
N GLU A 217 -10.82 -12.07 1.51
CA GLU A 217 -9.98 -13.23 1.79
C GLU A 217 -8.49 -12.86 1.72
N TRP A 218 -8.09 -12.05 0.74
CA TRP A 218 -6.71 -11.54 0.65
C TRP A 218 -6.35 -10.59 1.80
N ALA A 219 -7.25 -9.71 2.21
CA ALA A 219 -7.06 -8.84 3.37
C ALA A 219 -6.86 -9.67 4.66
N ASN A 220 -7.73 -10.66 4.89
CA ASN A 220 -7.64 -11.57 6.04
C ASN A 220 -6.36 -12.42 6.02
N HIS A 221 -5.88 -12.80 4.84
CA HIS A 221 -4.63 -13.54 4.67
C HIS A 221 -3.44 -12.71 5.17
N LEU A 222 -3.32 -11.46 4.69
CA LEU A 222 -2.28 -10.53 5.16
C LEU A 222 -2.40 -10.29 6.67
N ALA A 223 -3.60 -10.01 7.18
CA ALA A 223 -3.85 -9.83 8.60
C ALA A 223 -3.40 -11.04 9.43
N GLY A 224 -3.63 -12.26 8.91
CA GLY A 224 -3.18 -13.50 9.53
C GLY A 224 -1.66 -13.61 9.65
N TYR A 225 -0.92 -13.17 8.64
CA TYR A 225 0.55 -13.13 8.69
C TYR A 225 1.09 -12.14 9.73
N ILE A 226 0.44 -10.97 9.85
CA ILE A 226 0.84 -9.89 10.76
C ILE A 226 0.49 -10.20 12.21
N GLY A 227 -0.68 -10.81 12.43
CA GLY A 227 -1.22 -11.02 13.76
C GLY A 227 -1.38 -9.69 14.53
N GLY A 228 -1.07 -9.68 15.81
CA GLY A 228 -1.19 -8.49 16.67
C GLY A 228 -0.08 -7.44 16.52
N TYR A 229 0.76 -7.50 15.49
CA TYR A 229 2.01 -6.71 15.39
C TYR A 229 1.97 -5.58 14.36
N ALA A 230 0.81 -5.22 13.81
CA ALA A 230 0.66 -4.18 12.78
C ALA A 230 1.36 -2.85 13.16
N ALA A 231 1.30 -2.43 14.42
CA ALA A 231 1.86 -1.15 14.87
C ALA A 231 3.38 -1.02 14.66
N ARG A 232 4.12 -2.12 14.48
CA ARG A 232 5.57 -2.12 14.21
C ARG A 232 5.96 -2.92 12.97
N THR A 233 4.99 -3.34 12.15
CA THR A 233 5.23 -4.10 10.92
C THR A 233 5.18 -3.20 9.70
N ILE A 234 6.06 -3.45 8.74
CA ILE A 234 6.10 -2.87 7.40
C ILE A 234 5.92 -4.01 6.42
N ALA A 235 5.06 -3.87 5.42
CA ALA A 235 5.06 -4.79 4.29
C ALA A 235 6.23 -4.41 3.37
N THR A 236 7.41 -5.02 3.59
CA THR A 236 8.62 -4.67 2.82
C THR A 236 8.62 -5.24 1.40
N GLU A 237 7.74 -6.21 1.14
CA GLU A 237 7.39 -6.65 -0.21
C GLU A 237 5.91 -7.04 -0.30
N TRP A 238 5.24 -6.52 -1.31
CA TRP A 238 3.94 -6.91 -1.82
C TRP A 238 3.77 -6.33 -3.21
N GLY A 239 3.00 -6.94 -4.07
CA GLY A 239 2.78 -6.42 -5.41
C GLY A 239 2.17 -7.43 -6.36
N GLY A 240 1.62 -6.92 -7.45
CA GLY A 240 1.00 -7.68 -8.53
C GLY A 240 1.44 -7.18 -9.90
N PRO A 241 0.98 -7.83 -10.98
CA PRO A 241 1.33 -7.47 -12.35
C PRO A 241 0.98 -6.02 -12.67
N MET A 242 1.95 -5.23 -13.11
CA MET A 242 1.73 -3.85 -13.55
C MET A 242 1.69 -3.72 -15.07
N GLY A 243 2.28 -4.67 -15.80
CA GLY A 243 2.24 -4.74 -17.26
C GLY A 243 1.64 -6.05 -17.75
N PRO A 244 1.53 -6.24 -19.09
CA PRO A 244 1.15 -7.53 -19.63
C PRO A 244 2.21 -8.60 -19.35
N GLY A 245 1.75 -9.83 -19.14
CA GLY A 245 2.62 -10.95 -18.83
C GLY A 245 1.89 -12.28 -18.79
N SER A 246 2.53 -13.31 -18.24
CA SER A 246 1.91 -14.63 -18.17
C SER A 246 2.16 -15.32 -16.84
N LYS A 247 1.15 -16.08 -16.37
CA LYS A 247 1.26 -16.97 -15.22
C LYS A 247 0.62 -18.32 -15.56
N ASN A 248 1.37 -19.40 -15.36
CA ASN A 248 0.88 -20.77 -15.60
C ASN A 248 0.32 -20.99 -17.02
N GLY A 249 0.93 -20.36 -18.04
CA GLY A 249 0.49 -20.44 -19.42
C GLY A 249 -0.70 -19.56 -19.81
N VAL A 250 -1.30 -18.86 -18.85
CA VAL A 250 -2.35 -17.86 -19.09
C VAL A 250 -1.70 -16.50 -19.35
N GLN A 251 -2.08 -15.87 -20.47
CA GLN A 251 -1.66 -14.51 -20.80
C GLN A 251 -2.59 -13.50 -20.14
N TYR A 252 -2.01 -12.41 -19.63
CA TYR A 252 -2.71 -11.31 -19.02
C TYR A 252 -2.33 -10.02 -19.72
N ASP A 253 -3.33 -9.23 -20.07
CA ASP A 253 -3.15 -7.83 -20.42
C ASP A 253 -2.89 -6.98 -19.17
N THR A 254 -2.64 -5.69 -19.34
CA THR A 254 -2.54 -4.75 -18.22
C THR A 254 -3.83 -4.76 -17.41
N ILE A 255 -3.72 -5.08 -16.11
CA ILE A 255 -4.86 -5.22 -15.22
C ILE A 255 -5.30 -3.85 -14.71
N ASP A 256 -6.60 -3.58 -14.76
CA ASP A 256 -7.19 -2.39 -14.12
C ASP A 256 -7.52 -2.69 -12.65
N TYR A 257 -6.78 -2.07 -11.74
CA TYR A 257 -6.96 -2.18 -10.29
C TYR A 257 -7.93 -1.14 -9.72
N SER A 258 -8.48 -0.25 -10.54
CA SER A 258 -9.36 0.84 -10.06
C SER A 258 -10.72 0.35 -9.60
N VAL A 259 -11.17 -0.80 -10.11
CA VAL A 259 -12.49 -1.38 -9.81
C VAL A 259 -12.38 -2.84 -9.39
N PRO A 260 -13.31 -3.34 -8.55
CA PRO A 260 -13.47 -4.78 -8.33
C PRO A 260 -13.79 -5.47 -9.65
N SER A 261 -13.09 -6.53 -9.99
CA SER A 261 -13.28 -7.22 -11.26
C SER A 261 -13.51 -8.73 -11.14
N GLY A 262 -13.36 -9.31 -9.93
CA GLY A 262 -13.31 -10.75 -9.72
C GLY A 262 -12.10 -11.40 -10.42
N SER A 263 -11.09 -10.60 -10.75
CA SER A 263 -9.83 -11.09 -11.29
C SER A 263 -8.87 -11.39 -10.15
N PHE A 264 -8.31 -12.59 -10.14
CA PHE A 264 -7.37 -13.07 -9.13
C PHE A 264 -6.31 -12.02 -8.69
N PHE A 265 -5.67 -11.35 -9.64
CA PHE A 265 -4.68 -10.33 -9.30
C PHE A 265 -5.29 -9.01 -8.84
N ALA A 266 -6.46 -8.64 -9.38
CA ALA A 266 -7.13 -7.42 -8.95
C ALA A 266 -7.61 -7.56 -7.51
N ASP A 267 -8.21 -8.70 -7.17
CA ASP A 267 -8.71 -8.98 -5.83
C ASP A 267 -7.56 -9.03 -4.83
N TYR A 268 -6.42 -9.65 -5.21
CA TYR A 268 -5.21 -9.64 -4.39
C TYR A 268 -4.69 -8.20 -4.14
N VAL A 269 -4.40 -7.43 -5.20
CA VAL A 269 -3.81 -6.07 -5.05
C VAL A 269 -4.76 -5.15 -4.28
N ARG A 270 -6.07 -5.29 -4.49
CA ARG A 270 -7.08 -4.47 -3.83
C ARG A 270 -7.27 -4.88 -2.37
N GLY A 271 -7.34 -6.18 -2.07
CA GLY A 271 -7.44 -6.70 -0.72
C GLY A 271 -6.23 -6.32 0.13
N VAL A 272 -5.03 -6.61 -0.35
CA VAL A 272 -3.78 -6.28 0.37
C VAL A 272 -3.61 -4.78 0.56
N SER A 273 -3.82 -3.96 -0.49
CA SER A 273 -3.72 -2.51 -0.34
C SER A 273 -4.80 -1.91 0.57
N GLY A 274 -5.98 -2.53 0.62
CA GLY A 274 -7.04 -2.19 1.55
C GLY A 274 -6.64 -2.44 2.99
N GLU A 275 -6.15 -3.63 3.29
CA GLU A 275 -5.72 -4.01 4.63
C GLU A 275 -4.55 -3.15 5.13
N LEU A 276 -3.55 -2.88 4.28
CA LEU A 276 -2.44 -1.99 4.61
C LEU A 276 -2.92 -0.58 4.98
N HIS A 277 -3.91 -0.05 4.23
CA HIS A 277 -4.54 1.23 4.49
C HIS A 277 -5.26 1.24 5.85
N ASP A 278 -6.11 0.24 6.09
CA ASP A 278 -6.97 0.15 7.27
C ASP A 278 -6.16 -0.06 8.56
N LEU A 279 -5.05 -0.79 8.46
CA LEU A 279 -4.08 -0.96 9.55
C LEU A 279 -3.18 0.27 9.75
N GLY A 280 -3.16 1.24 8.82
CA GLY A 280 -2.23 2.37 8.84
C GLY A 280 -0.78 1.94 8.76
N MET A 281 -0.49 0.84 8.07
CA MET A 281 0.84 0.28 7.93
C MET A 281 1.65 0.93 6.81
N GLY A 282 2.96 1.07 7.04
CA GLY A 282 3.90 1.36 5.97
C GLY A 282 4.10 0.19 5.03
N SER A 283 4.38 0.48 3.77
CA SER A 283 4.64 -0.57 2.79
C SER A 283 5.62 -0.17 1.68
N VAL A 284 6.23 -1.17 1.07
CA VAL A 284 7.24 -1.04 0.02
C VAL A 284 6.85 -1.96 -1.14
N LEU A 285 6.39 -1.39 -2.24
CA LEU A 285 5.91 -2.15 -3.40
C LEU A 285 7.05 -2.93 -4.06
N TRP A 286 6.79 -4.16 -4.43
CA TRP A 286 7.66 -5.01 -5.24
C TRP A 286 7.13 -5.15 -6.68
N PRO A 287 7.98 -4.77 -7.68
CA PRO A 287 9.03 -3.80 -7.51
C PRO A 287 8.62 -2.40 -8.04
N GLY A 288 9.29 -1.37 -7.54
CA GLY A 288 9.23 -0.03 -8.15
C GLY A 288 9.93 -0.01 -9.50
N LEU A 289 11.14 -0.60 -9.57
CA LEU A 289 11.89 -0.83 -10.82
C LEU A 289 12.68 -2.15 -10.74
N ARG A 290 12.39 -3.05 -11.67
CA ARG A 290 13.14 -4.26 -12.00
C ARG A 290 13.02 -4.52 -13.49
N ASP A 291 14.15 -4.51 -14.20
CA ASP A 291 14.16 -4.67 -15.66
C ASP A 291 13.60 -6.03 -16.09
N GLY A 292 12.66 -6.02 -17.03
CA GLY A 292 12.04 -7.22 -17.58
C GLY A 292 10.98 -7.88 -16.71
N ASP A 293 10.66 -7.31 -15.55
CA ASP A 293 9.62 -7.82 -14.67
C ASP A 293 8.27 -7.18 -14.99
N TRP A 294 7.25 -7.99 -15.27
CA TRP A 294 5.88 -7.50 -15.52
C TRP A 294 5.16 -6.98 -14.27
N TYR A 295 5.72 -7.25 -13.06
CA TYR A 295 5.29 -6.65 -11.80
C TYR A 295 5.84 -5.22 -11.61
N SER A 296 6.83 -4.79 -12.41
CA SER A 296 7.49 -3.51 -12.23
C SER A 296 6.55 -2.33 -12.46
N LEU A 297 6.40 -1.48 -11.44
CA LEU A 297 5.54 -0.30 -11.49
C LEU A 297 6.04 0.72 -12.51
N THR A 298 7.36 0.75 -12.74
CA THR A 298 7.97 1.60 -13.75
C THR A 298 8.85 0.78 -14.68
N THR A 299 8.94 1.23 -15.93
CA THR A 299 9.94 0.77 -16.89
C THR A 299 10.97 1.88 -17.13
N ARG A 300 12.20 1.51 -17.45
CA ARG A 300 13.23 2.47 -17.77
C ARG A 300 13.63 2.47 -19.23
N SER A 301 14.02 3.63 -19.71
CA SER A 301 14.75 3.81 -20.96
C SER A 301 16.03 4.59 -20.70
N GLY A 302 16.99 4.51 -21.62
CA GLY A 302 18.28 5.16 -21.47
C GLY A 302 19.21 4.47 -20.46
N THR A 303 20.40 5.05 -20.24
CA THR A 303 21.44 4.54 -19.36
C THR A 303 22.11 5.66 -18.58
N GLY A 304 22.71 5.35 -17.44
CA GLY A 304 23.45 6.32 -16.61
C GLY A 304 22.59 7.52 -16.21
N ALA A 305 23.13 8.72 -16.35
CA ALA A 305 22.43 9.97 -16.08
C ALA A 305 21.27 10.27 -17.07
N GLY A 306 21.19 9.55 -18.19
CA GLY A 306 20.12 9.65 -19.18
C GLY A 306 18.91 8.74 -18.93
N ILE A 307 18.86 8.03 -17.81
CA ILE A 307 17.72 7.15 -17.46
C ILE A 307 16.44 7.98 -17.30
N ASN A 308 15.37 7.52 -17.97
CA ASN A 308 14.01 8.00 -17.77
C ASN A 308 13.10 6.84 -17.39
N LEU A 309 12.24 7.06 -16.40
CA LEU A 309 11.21 6.12 -15.96
C LEU A 309 9.85 6.50 -16.54
N ALA A 310 9.11 5.48 -16.96
CA ALA A 310 7.72 5.61 -17.35
C ALA A 310 6.86 4.74 -16.43
N LEU A 311 5.73 5.28 -15.99
CA LEU A 311 4.74 4.54 -15.22
C LEU A 311 4.10 3.45 -16.08
N THR A 312 4.06 2.22 -15.58
CA THR A 312 3.50 1.07 -16.30
C THR A 312 1.98 0.99 -16.12
N ASN A 313 1.51 1.17 -14.88
CA ASN A 313 0.10 1.00 -14.52
C ASN A 313 -0.40 2.14 -13.62
N PRO A 314 -1.21 3.08 -14.16
CA PRO A 314 -1.78 4.16 -13.36
C PRO A 314 -2.73 3.68 -12.25
N SER A 315 -3.53 2.62 -12.50
CA SER A 315 -4.44 2.08 -11.49
C SER A 315 -3.69 1.34 -10.38
N GLY A 316 -2.58 0.66 -10.71
CA GLY A 316 -1.67 0.07 -9.74
C GLY A 316 -1.00 1.13 -8.85
N LEU A 317 -0.55 2.24 -9.45
CA LEU A 317 -0.05 3.40 -8.68
C LEU A 317 -1.09 3.93 -7.71
N THR A 318 -2.34 4.06 -8.16
CA THR A 318 -3.42 4.56 -7.32
C THR A 318 -3.67 3.65 -6.11
N ARG A 319 -3.61 2.32 -6.29
CA ARG A 319 -3.74 1.35 -5.18
C ARG A 319 -2.55 1.43 -4.22
N LEU A 320 -1.35 1.64 -4.73
CA LEU A 320 -0.16 1.86 -3.90
C LEU A 320 -0.30 3.13 -3.04
N GLN A 321 -0.71 4.24 -3.65
CA GLN A 321 -0.95 5.49 -2.93
C GLN A 321 -2.06 5.38 -1.89
N TYR A 322 -3.09 4.59 -2.19
CA TYR A 322 -4.16 4.28 -1.24
C TYR A 322 -3.62 3.50 -0.02
N ALA A 323 -2.83 2.46 -0.24
CA ALA A 323 -2.19 1.71 0.84
C ALA A 323 -1.38 2.61 1.78
N TRP A 324 -0.79 3.68 1.27
CA TRP A 324 -0.04 4.66 2.06
C TRP A 324 -0.90 5.78 2.68
N GLY A 325 -2.19 5.83 2.39
CA GLY A 325 -3.07 6.90 2.85
C GLY A 325 -2.82 8.27 2.22
N ILE A 326 -2.10 8.33 1.07
CA ILE A 326 -1.81 9.57 0.32
C ILE A 326 -2.59 9.67 -1.00
N GLY A 327 -3.38 8.68 -1.31
CA GLY A 327 -4.23 8.62 -2.48
C GLY A 327 -5.58 8.01 -2.16
N ASN A 328 -6.51 8.14 -3.06
CA ASN A 328 -7.91 7.74 -2.87
C ASN A 328 -8.24 6.34 -3.42
N GLY A 329 -7.26 5.53 -3.71
CA GLY A 329 -7.42 4.11 -4.04
C GLY A 329 -7.93 3.75 -5.43
N GLY A 330 -7.99 4.71 -6.35
CA GLY A 330 -8.50 4.51 -7.70
C GLY A 330 -9.99 4.19 -7.74
N GLY A 331 -10.76 5.22 -8.07
CA GLY A 331 -12.16 5.30 -7.81
C GLY A 331 -12.36 5.77 -6.38
N THR A 332 -12.41 7.09 -6.19
CA THR A 332 -12.74 7.68 -4.91
C THR A 332 -14.13 7.18 -4.55
N TYR A 333 -14.20 6.13 -3.72
CA TYR A 333 -15.49 5.82 -3.16
C TYR A 333 -15.92 6.99 -2.29
N VAL A 334 -17.14 7.39 -2.51
CA VAL A 334 -17.77 8.45 -1.75
C VAL A 334 -19.01 7.91 -1.06
N ARG A 335 -19.34 8.51 0.05
CA ARG A 335 -20.64 8.40 0.66
C ARG A 335 -21.48 9.56 0.20
N ILE A 336 -22.72 9.29 -0.16
CA ILE A 336 -23.70 10.31 -0.53
C ILE A 336 -24.76 10.34 0.56
N THR A 337 -24.69 11.37 1.41
CA THR A 337 -25.52 11.45 2.63
C THR A 337 -26.58 12.52 2.47
N ASN A 338 -27.84 12.21 2.77
CA ASN A 338 -28.93 13.19 2.74
C ASN A 338 -28.73 14.25 3.82
N ALA A 339 -28.79 15.52 3.46
CA ALA A 339 -28.51 16.61 4.37
C ALA A 339 -29.59 16.79 5.46
N ALA A 340 -30.83 16.36 5.18
CA ALA A 340 -31.95 16.47 6.11
C ALA A 340 -32.01 15.32 7.12
N THR A 341 -31.72 14.09 6.66
CA THR A 341 -31.94 12.87 7.46
C THR A 341 -30.66 12.23 7.98
N GLY A 342 -29.52 12.53 7.34
CA GLY A 342 -28.24 11.87 7.64
C GLY A 342 -28.14 10.44 7.08
N LEU A 343 -29.14 9.95 6.35
CA LEU A 343 -29.11 8.62 5.74
C LEU A 343 -28.22 8.60 4.51
N TYR A 344 -27.54 7.47 4.29
CA TYR A 344 -26.70 7.22 3.11
C TYR A 344 -27.52 6.69 1.94
N VAL A 345 -27.17 7.09 0.73
CA VAL A 345 -27.62 6.40 -0.49
C VAL A 345 -27.02 4.99 -0.49
N ASP A 346 -27.88 3.98 -0.57
CA ASP A 346 -27.51 2.56 -0.45
C ASP A 346 -27.97 1.77 -1.68
N GLY A 347 -27.11 0.89 -2.16
CA GLY A 347 -27.40 -0.02 -3.29
C GLY A 347 -28.20 -1.25 -2.90
N ALA A 348 -28.57 -1.40 -1.64
CA ALA A 348 -29.37 -2.50 -1.08
C ALA A 348 -28.82 -3.91 -1.36
N GLY A 349 -27.55 -4.06 -1.80
CA GLY A 349 -26.93 -5.35 -2.13
C GLY A 349 -27.57 -6.08 -3.33
N ALA A 350 -28.49 -5.46 -4.03
CA ALA A 350 -29.23 -6.10 -5.12
C ALA A 350 -28.49 -5.93 -6.46
N THR A 351 -28.16 -7.03 -7.14
CA THR A 351 -27.35 -7.08 -8.38
C THR A 351 -28.15 -7.19 -9.67
N ALA A 352 -29.47 -7.30 -9.60
CA ALA A 352 -30.31 -7.39 -10.80
C ALA A 352 -30.58 -5.98 -11.41
N ASN A 353 -30.59 -5.90 -12.74
CA ASN A 353 -31.00 -4.69 -13.44
C ASN A 353 -32.42 -4.29 -13.04
N GLY A 354 -32.62 -2.99 -12.73
CA GLY A 354 -33.89 -2.44 -12.28
C GLY A 354 -34.10 -2.54 -10.77
N SER A 355 -33.18 -3.10 -10.02
CA SER A 355 -33.20 -3.08 -8.55
C SER A 355 -33.29 -1.64 -8.04
N GLY A 356 -34.03 -1.43 -6.95
CA GLY A 356 -34.13 -0.12 -6.30
C GLY A 356 -32.81 0.30 -5.65
N ALA A 357 -32.64 1.60 -5.49
CA ALA A 357 -31.70 2.16 -4.54
C ALA A 357 -32.50 2.74 -3.36
N ASP A 358 -31.96 2.64 -2.16
CA ASP A 358 -32.63 3.09 -0.95
C ASP A 358 -31.75 4.01 -0.08
N GLN A 359 -32.21 4.31 1.12
CA GLN A 359 -31.48 5.09 2.10
C GLN A 359 -31.27 4.24 3.35
N TRP A 360 -30.06 4.25 3.90
CA TRP A 360 -29.73 3.46 5.08
C TRP A 360 -29.04 4.30 6.16
N SER A 361 -29.35 3.98 7.43
CA SER A 361 -28.62 4.52 8.58
C SER A 361 -27.43 3.61 8.88
N GLY A 362 -26.26 4.19 9.08
CA GLY A 362 -25.04 3.43 9.38
C GLY A 362 -23.86 4.35 9.62
N ASP A 363 -22.68 3.79 9.57
CA ASP A 363 -21.41 4.51 9.66
C ASP A 363 -20.79 4.78 8.27
N GLY A 364 -21.46 4.34 7.20
CA GLY A 364 -21.01 4.49 5.82
C GLY A 364 -19.88 3.53 5.44
N ASN A 365 -19.59 2.51 6.25
CA ASN A 365 -18.51 1.56 6.00
C ASN A 365 -18.97 0.35 5.17
N ARG A 366 -20.28 0.15 5.03
CA ARG A 366 -20.82 -0.89 4.16
C ARG A 366 -20.59 -0.55 2.69
N PHE A 367 -20.20 -1.52 1.88
CA PHE A 367 -19.93 -1.31 0.45
C PHE A 367 -21.17 -0.88 -0.34
N GLU A 368 -22.37 -1.25 0.11
CA GLU A 368 -23.64 -0.82 -0.46
C GLU A 368 -23.86 0.70 -0.31
N GLU A 369 -23.27 1.33 0.71
CA GLU A 369 -23.33 2.77 0.98
C GLU A 369 -22.23 3.57 0.28
N GLN A 370 -21.37 2.90 -0.49
CA GLN A 370 -20.21 3.49 -1.12
C GLN A 370 -20.32 3.49 -2.66
N TRP A 371 -19.94 4.61 -3.25
CA TRP A 371 -20.18 4.89 -4.67
C TRP A 371 -18.94 5.49 -5.33
N THR A 372 -18.69 5.15 -6.59
CA THR A 372 -17.75 5.88 -7.43
C THR A 372 -18.49 6.93 -8.26
N ILE A 373 -17.89 8.11 -8.42
CA ILE A 373 -18.38 9.14 -9.33
C ILE A 373 -17.43 9.17 -10.53
N GLU A 374 -17.88 8.66 -11.67
CA GLU A 374 -17.10 8.54 -12.89
C GLU A 374 -17.47 9.67 -13.88
N ASN A 375 -16.47 10.29 -14.51
CA ASN A 375 -16.72 11.30 -15.53
C ASN A 375 -17.35 10.68 -16.79
N SER A 376 -18.36 11.34 -17.33
CA SER A 376 -19.06 10.97 -18.57
C SER A 376 -19.36 12.22 -19.43
N GLY A 377 -18.31 12.79 -20.00
CA GLY A 377 -18.36 14.09 -20.67
C GLY A 377 -18.60 15.23 -19.67
N THR A 378 -19.67 16.01 -19.86
CA THR A 378 -20.09 17.07 -18.93
C THR A 378 -20.93 16.57 -17.76
N TYR A 379 -21.20 15.27 -17.69
CA TYR A 379 -21.99 14.59 -16.69
C TYR A 379 -21.12 13.63 -15.89
N VAL A 380 -21.69 13.03 -14.85
CA VAL A 380 -21.08 11.92 -14.10
C VAL A 380 -21.99 10.70 -14.11
N ARG A 381 -21.42 9.52 -13.92
CA ARG A 381 -22.14 8.29 -13.58
C ARG A 381 -21.80 7.90 -12.15
N ILE A 382 -22.76 7.36 -11.44
CA ILE A 382 -22.63 7.03 -10.01
C ILE A 382 -22.79 5.51 -9.89
N LYS A 383 -21.67 4.81 -9.59
CA LYS A 383 -21.59 3.35 -9.56
C LYS A 383 -21.46 2.85 -8.13
N ASN A 384 -22.29 1.90 -7.74
CA ASN A 384 -22.24 1.28 -6.42
C ASN A 384 -21.05 0.34 -6.26
N ARG A 385 -20.38 0.39 -5.11
CA ARG A 385 -19.20 -0.44 -4.82
C ARG A 385 -19.54 -1.92 -4.68
N ALA A 386 -20.64 -2.26 -3.97
CA ALA A 386 -21.02 -3.64 -3.70
C ALA A 386 -21.64 -4.33 -4.92
N THR A 387 -22.54 -3.61 -5.63
CA THR A 387 -23.34 -4.22 -6.71
C THR A 387 -22.70 -4.08 -8.08
N GLY A 388 -21.77 -3.10 -8.26
CA GLY A 388 -21.22 -2.75 -9.56
C GLY A 388 -22.21 -2.06 -10.50
N LEU A 389 -23.45 -1.86 -10.07
CA LEU A 389 -24.49 -1.21 -10.85
C LEU A 389 -24.43 0.30 -10.72
N TYR A 390 -25.00 1.00 -11.72
CA TYR A 390 -25.07 2.46 -11.76
C TYR A 390 -26.45 2.96 -11.34
N LEU A 391 -26.51 4.05 -10.59
CA LEU A 391 -27.76 4.78 -10.38
C LEU A 391 -28.40 5.15 -11.70
N ASP A 392 -29.68 4.84 -11.85
CA ASP A 392 -30.42 4.98 -13.10
C ASP A 392 -31.80 5.59 -12.87
N GLY A 393 -32.11 6.64 -13.60
CA GLY A 393 -33.42 7.31 -13.56
C GLY A 393 -34.53 6.49 -14.21
N GLN A 394 -34.21 5.39 -14.90
CA GLN A 394 -35.15 4.48 -15.55
C GLN A 394 -36.13 5.14 -16.52
N GLY A 395 -35.81 6.35 -17.01
CA GLY A 395 -36.69 7.13 -17.88
C GLY A 395 -38.00 7.58 -17.24
N ARG A 396 -38.11 7.49 -15.90
CA ARG A 396 -39.32 7.85 -15.15
C ARG A 396 -39.37 9.34 -14.89
N THR A 397 -40.36 10.04 -15.41
CA THR A 397 -40.48 11.50 -15.36
C THR A 397 -41.47 12.04 -14.36
N SER A 398 -42.20 11.17 -13.64
CA SER A 398 -43.19 11.60 -12.63
C SER A 398 -42.49 11.82 -11.28
N ASN A 399 -42.93 12.88 -10.57
CA ASN A 399 -42.49 13.13 -9.20
C ASN A 399 -42.77 11.95 -8.28
N GLY A 400 -41.77 11.58 -7.46
CA GLY A 400 -41.87 10.45 -6.55
C GLY A 400 -41.55 9.10 -7.20
N SER A 401 -41.19 9.06 -8.48
CA SER A 401 -40.76 7.83 -9.15
C SER A 401 -39.49 7.25 -8.50
N ALA A 402 -39.50 5.94 -8.25
CA ALA A 402 -38.38 5.25 -7.64
C ALA A 402 -37.11 5.35 -8.51
N LEU A 403 -35.99 5.52 -7.85
CA LEU A 403 -34.65 5.44 -8.44
C LEU A 403 -34.25 3.98 -8.50
N GLY A 404 -33.55 3.59 -9.56
CA GLY A 404 -33.05 2.21 -9.73
C GLY A 404 -31.57 2.14 -9.98
N GLN A 405 -31.10 0.90 -10.18
CA GLN A 405 -29.75 0.57 -10.53
C GLN A 405 -29.73 -0.32 -11.77
N TYR A 406 -28.78 -0.11 -12.69
CA TYR A 406 -28.58 -0.92 -13.89
C TYR A 406 -27.11 -1.14 -14.20
N ALA A 407 -26.81 -2.21 -14.95
CA ALA A 407 -25.50 -2.44 -15.56
C ALA A 407 -25.07 -1.21 -16.40
N GLY A 408 -23.77 -0.96 -16.41
CA GLY A 408 -23.22 0.22 -17.07
C GLY A 408 -23.58 0.33 -18.55
N SER A 409 -24.00 1.53 -18.95
CA SER A 409 -24.35 1.86 -20.32
C SER A 409 -24.03 3.34 -20.63
N THR A 410 -24.19 3.74 -21.88
CA THR A 410 -24.08 5.14 -22.30
C THR A 410 -25.41 5.92 -22.18
N SER A 411 -26.43 5.30 -21.58
CA SER A 411 -27.77 5.88 -21.44
C SER A 411 -27.75 7.18 -20.64
N ALA A 412 -28.50 8.17 -21.10
CA ALA A 412 -28.71 9.43 -20.37
C ALA A 412 -29.40 9.21 -19.01
N ASN A 413 -30.09 8.07 -18.80
CA ASN A 413 -30.67 7.70 -17.51
C ASN A 413 -29.62 7.47 -16.42
N GLN A 414 -28.36 7.08 -16.79
CA GLN A 414 -27.24 6.89 -15.88
C GLN A 414 -26.32 8.09 -15.78
N GLN A 415 -26.67 9.19 -16.44
CA GLN A 415 -25.87 10.41 -16.44
C GLN A 415 -26.51 11.49 -15.56
N TRP A 416 -25.68 12.10 -14.71
CA TRP A 416 -26.10 13.01 -13.68
C TRP A 416 -25.31 14.30 -13.71
N SER A 417 -25.95 15.43 -13.43
CA SER A 417 -25.29 16.69 -13.10
C SER A 417 -25.21 16.82 -11.58
N VAL A 418 -24.05 17.09 -11.05
CA VAL A 418 -23.83 17.42 -9.63
C VAL A 418 -23.73 18.94 -9.52
N LEU A 419 -24.73 19.55 -8.93
CA LEU A 419 -24.87 21.00 -8.81
C LEU A 419 -24.53 21.41 -7.37
N THR A 420 -23.45 22.19 -7.22
CA THR A 420 -22.99 22.66 -5.90
C THR A 420 -23.94 23.74 -5.36
N ASP A 421 -24.27 23.62 -4.07
CA ASP A 421 -25.10 24.57 -3.33
C ASP A 421 -24.52 24.74 -1.91
N ALA A 422 -23.72 25.78 -1.69
CA ALA A 422 -22.97 26.03 -0.47
C ALA A 422 -22.16 24.78 -0.02
N ASN A 423 -22.59 24.11 1.07
CA ASN A 423 -21.91 22.91 1.62
C ASN A 423 -22.60 21.60 1.24
N THR A 424 -23.50 21.63 0.27
CA THR A 424 -24.25 20.49 -0.23
C THR A 424 -24.23 20.47 -1.74
N VAL A 425 -24.75 19.38 -2.31
CA VAL A 425 -24.97 19.26 -3.75
C VAL A 425 -26.38 18.77 -4.03
N ARG A 426 -26.89 19.10 -5.22
CA ARG A 426 -28.08 18.49 -5.77
C ARG A 426 -27.72 17.68 -7.01
N ILE A 427 -28.29 16.48 -7.13
CA ILE A 427 -27.90 15.52 -8.17
C ILE A 427 -29.09 15.35 -9.12
N ARG A 428 -28.92 15.83 -10.37
CA ARG A 428 -29.98 15.90 -11.39
C ARG A 428 -29.76 14.90 -12.50
N ASN A 429 -30.77 14.09 -12.81
CA ASN A 429 -30.71 13.14 -13.91
C ASN A 429 -30.76 13.85 -15.27
N ARG A 430 -29.91 13.43 -16.22
CA ARG A 430 -29.84 13.99 -17.55
C ARG A 430 -31.09 13.71 -18.39
N ALA A 431 -31.62 12.48 -18.33
CA ALA A 431 -32.76 12.07 -19.14
C ALA A 431 -34.09 12.62 -18.65
N THR A 432 -34.30 12.58 -17.33
CA THR A 432 -35.60 12.93 -16.72
C THR A 432 -35.68 14.40 -16.29
N GLY A 433 -34.52 15.04 -16.06
CA GLY A 433 -34.44 16.39 -15.49
C GLY A 433 -34.79 16.47 -14.00
N LEU A 434 -35.12 15.33 -13.37
CA LEU A 434 -35.50 15.24 -11.96
C LEU A 434 -34.26 15.09 -11.06
N TYR A 435 -34.42 15.45 -9.80
CA TYR A 435 -33.35 15.39 -8.79
C TYR A 435 -33.53 14.15 -7.93
N ILE A 436 -32.43 13.59 -7.43
CA ILE A 436 -32.47 12.57 -6.38
C ILE A 436 -33.06 13.17 -5.13
N ASP A 437 -34.10 12.52 -4.57
CA ASP A 437 -34.88 13.02 -3.44
C ASP A 437 -35.05 11.91 -2.39
N GLY A 438 -34.71 12.23 -1.14
CA GLY A 438 -34.88 11.34 0.03
C GLY A 438 -36.34 11.28 0.52
N MET A 439 -37.23 12.07 -0.04
CA MET A 439 -38.67 12.13 0.27
C MET A 439 -38.99 12.38 1.75
N GLY A 440 -38.05 12.91 2.54
CA GLY A 440 -38.18 13.09 3.98
C GLY A 440 -38.30 11.78 4.79
N ARG A 441 -37.92 10.67 4.19
CA ARG A 441 -37.97 9.35 4.81
C ARG A 441 -36.77 9.18 5.75
N THR A 442 -36.99 8.72 6.97
CA THR A 442 -35.98 8.61 8.02
C THR A 442 -35.65 7.18 8.43
N GLY A 443 -36.35 6.20 7.88
CA GLY A 443 -36.10 4.77 8.18
C GLY A 443 -35.11 4.13 7.22
N SER A 444 -34.23 3.26 7.72
CA SER A 444 -33.35 2.41 6.89
C SER A 444 -34.18 1.52 5.94
N GLY A 445 -33.70 1.34 4.71
CA GLY A 445 -34.39 0.61 3.64
C GLY A 445 -35.51 1.43 2.96
N SER A 446 -35.59 2.72 3.27
CA SER A 446 -36.56 3.61 2.59
C SER A 446 -36.05 3.91 1.18
N GLY A 447 -36.87 3.57 0.14
CA GLY A 447 -36.49 3.77 -1.25
C GLY A 447 -36.21 5.22 -1.58
N LEU A 448 -35.20 5.44 -2.42
CA LEU A 448 -34.91 6.72 -3.06
C LEU A 448 -35.89 7.01 -4.19
N ALA A 449 -36.13 8.29 -4.43
CA ALA A 449 -37.00 8.73 -5.51
C ALA A 449 -36.35 9.83 -6.35
N GLN A 450 -37.01 10.16 -7.45
CA GLN A 450 -36.73 11.33 -8.28
C GLN A 450 -37.87 12.32 -8.14
N TYR A 451 -37.54 13.61 -8.05
CA TYR A 451 -38.56 14.66 -7.90
C TYR A 451 -38.15 15.95 -8.65
N GLY A 452 -39.12 16.74 -9.06
CA GLY A 452 -38.88 18.08 -9.61
C GLY A 452 -38.11 18.94 -8.61
N ASP A 453 -37.51 20.00 -9.09
CA ASP A 453 -36.74 20.92 -8.24
C ASP A 453 -37.63 21.59 -7.19
N THR A 454 -37.40 21.28 -5.94
CA THR A 454 -38.04 21.93 -4.79
C THR A 454 -37.06 22.78 -4.00
N ASN A 455 -35.77 22.69 -4.30
CA ASN A 455 -34.68 23.21 -3.50
C ASN A 455 -34.78 22.85 -2.00
N GLY A 456 -35.54 21.79 -1.67
CA GLY A 456 -35.75 21.32 -0.31
C GLY A 456 -34.57 20.50 0.23
N ALA A 457 -34.47 20.42 1.54
CA ALA A 457 -33.38 19.67 2.21
C ALA A 457 -33.36 18.19 1.83
N ASN A 458 -34.48 17.60 1.40
CA ASN A 458 -34.54 16.21 0.92
C ASN A 458 -33.79 16.00 -0.39
N GLN A 459 -33.52 17.05 -1.18
CA GLN A 459 -32.74 17.03 -2.42
C GLN A 459 -31.31 17.50 -2.24
N GLN A 460 -30.93 17.84 -1.01
CA GLN A 460 -29.57 18.27 -0.69
C GLN A 460 -28.76 17.11 -0.11
N TRP A 461 -27.59 16.91 -0.67
CA TRP A 461 -26.72 15.78 -0.36
C TRP A 461 -25.32 16.27 0.01
N ARG A 462 -24.64 15.54 0.86
CA ARG A 462 -23.21 15.71 1.10
C ARG A 462 -22.48 14.54 0.46
N ILE A 463 -21.46 14.85 -0.32
CA ILE A 463 -20.56 13.85 -0.89
C ILE A 463 -19.25 13.94 -0.11
N THR A 464 -18.90 12.86 0.60
CA THR A 464 -17.69 12.77 1.42
C THR A 464 -16.89 11.54 1.02
N ALA A 465 -15.56 11.58 1.13
CA ALA A 465 -14.75 10.40 0.89
C ALA A 465 -15.18 9.25 1.82
N ALA A 466 -15.27 8.05 1.26
CA ALA A 466 -15.49 6.85 2.03
C ALA A 466 -14.10 6.30 2.38
N GLY A 467 -13.49 6.67 3.42
CA GLY A 467 -12.15 6.29 3.89
C GLY A 467 -11.41 5.21 3.14
#